data_092fbac1ba9519f9447ff5809fe5d9a9
#
_entry.id   092fbac1ba9519f9447ff5809fe5d9a9
#
_cell.length_a   1.000
_cell.length_b   1.000
_cell.length_c   1.000
_cell.angle_alpha   90.00
_cell.angle_beta   90.00
_cell.angle_gamma   90.00
#
_symmetry.space_group_name_H-M   'P 1'
#
loop_
_entity.id
_entity.type
_entity.pdbx_description
1 polymer ?
#
loop_
_entity_poly.entity_id
_entity_poly.type
_entity_poly.pdbx_seq_one_letter_code
_entity_poly.pdbx_strand_id
1 'polypeptide(L)'
;TIGGGWLTSPPGAYLANPSLTGKVSFGFTSRYFKNATNPKGETQFSFILGDMDFNAVNFDYLVISGAKSQFKGFGKLNGSGAYNFLLTVIDGDLPGGGGVDRFRMKIWNKATGAIVYDNQFGASDADDPTTPVGSGSAITIQK
;
A
#
# COMPACT_ATOMS: atom_id res chain seq x y z
N THR A 1 10.15 -5.01 5.75
CA THR A 1 9.69 -3.74 5.16
C THR A 1 8.87 -2.98 6.18
N ILE A 2 9.19 -1.74 6.39
CA ILE A 2 8.51 -0.85 7.34
C ILE A 2 8.36 0.54 6.72
N GLY A 3 7.25 1.20 6.98
CA GLY A 3 7.05 2.57 6.52
C GLY A 3 5.92 3.25 7.25
N GLY A 4 5.93 4.57 7.19
CA GLY A 4 4.88 5.40 7.74
C GLY A 4 4.97 6.82 7.22
N GLY A 5 3.84 7.48 7.12
CA GLY A 5 3.75 8.85 6.66
C GLY A 5 2.47 9.15 5.93
N TRP A 6 2.60 9.92 4.85
CA TRP A 6 1.45 10.38 4.07
C TRP A 6 1.83 10.60 2.62
N LEU A 7 0.81 10.66 1.78
CA LEU A 7 0.94 11.04 0.38
C LEU A 7 -0.30 11.81 -0.05
N THR A 8 -0.24 12.46 -1.20
CA THR A 8 -1.40 13.09 -1.82
C THR A 8 -2.04 12.10 -2.79
N SER A 9 -3.28 11.71 -2.50
CA SER A 9 -4.03 10.83 -3.39
C SER A 9 -4.40 11.56 -4.68
N PRO A 10 -4.05 11.02 -5.85
CA PRO A 10 -4.37 11.65 -7.13
C PRO A 10 -5.85 11.47 -7.51
N PRO A 11 -6.34 12.26 -8.50
CA PRO A 11 -7.65 11.99 -9.09
C PRO A 11 -7.70 10.58 -9.69
N GLY A 12 -8.86 9.94 -9.62
CA GLY A 12 -9.07 8.59 -10.15
C GLY A 12 -8.73 7.47 -9.19
N ALA A 13 -8.08 7.77 -8.06
CA ALA A 13 -7.68 6.75 -7.10
C ALA A 13 -8.85 6.15 -6.33
N TYR A 14 -9.77 6.98 -5.86
CA TYR A 14 -10.94 6.55 -5.10
C TYR A 14 -12.14 6.44 -6.03
N LEU A 15 -12.52 5.21 -6.39
CA LEU A 15 -13.50 4.96 -7.45
C LEU A 15 -14.90 5.46 -7.12
N ALA A 16 -15.31 5.48 -5.86
CA ALA A 16 -16.61 6.01 -5.45
C ALA A 16 -16.74 7.51 -5.67
N ASN A 17 -15.62 8.23 -5.70
CA ASN A 17 -15.57 9.66 -6.00
C ASN A 17 -14.25 9.97 -6.74
N PRO A 18 -14.20 9.76 -8.07
CA PRO A 18 -12.93 9.85 -8.82
C PRO A 18 -12.29 11.23 -8.86
N SER A 19 -13.05 12.28 -8.59
CA SER A 19 -12.49 13.64 -8.54
C SER A 19 -11.83 13.97 -7.20
N LEU A 20 -12.01 13.12 -6.19
CA LEU A 20 -11.51 13.38 -4.84
C LEU A 20 -9.98 13.25 -4.81
N THR A 21 -9.34 14.29 -4.27
CA THR A 21 -7.90 14.31 -4.01
C THR A 21 -7.68 14.73 -2.57
N GLY A 22 -6.51 14.46 -2.03
CA GLY A 22 -6.17 14.91 -0.70
C GLY A 22 -5.21 13.97 0.01
N LYS A 23 -4.97 14.25 1.27
CA LYS A 23 -4.00 13.56 2.08
C LYS A 23 -4.49 12.17 2.48
N VAL A 24 -3.62 11.19 2.27
CA VAL A 24 -3.74 9.82 2.77
C VAL A 24 -2.64 9.60 3.79
N SER A 25 -2.99 8.99 4.92
CA SER A 25 -2.02 8.54 5.93
C SER A 25 -1.81 7.04 5.81
N PHE A 26 -0.58 6.58 6.01
CA PHE A 26 -0.29 5.15 5.99
C PHE A 26 0.74 4.76 7.05
N GLY A 27 0.66 3.52 7.47
CA GLY A 27 1.67 2.88 8.29
C GLY A 27 1.68 1.39 8.01
N PHE A 28 2.85 0.80 7.88
CA PHE A 28 2.93 -0.63 7.62
C PHE A 28 4.22 -1.23 8.15
N THR A 29 4.12 -2.52 8.53
CA THR A 29 5.24 -3.42 8.74
C THR A 29 4.89 -4.73 8.07
N SER A 30 5.87 -5.40 7.45
CA SER A 30 5.66 -6.74 6.90
C SER A 30 7.00 -7.47 6.87
N ARG A 31 7.05 -8.67 7.44
CA ARG A 31 8.25 -9.52 7.43
C ARG A 31 7.89 -10.98 7.64
N TYR A 32 8.78 -11.86 7.22
CA TYR A 32 8.71 -13.27 7.56
C TYR A 32 9.39 -13.52 8.90
N PHE A 33 8.71 -14.23 9.77
CA PHE A 33 9.32 -14.78 10.97
C PHE A 33 9.97 -16.13 10.64
N LYS A 34 10.93 -16.54 11.44
CA LYS A 34 11.61 -17.83 11.28
C LYS A 34 10.60 -18.97 11.21
N ASN A 35 10.74 -19.83 10.19
CA ASN A 35 9.88 -20.99 9.94
C ASN A 35 8.41 -20.63 9.62
N ALA A 36 8.09 -19.38 9.35
CA ALA A 36 6.76 -18.99 8.92
C ALA A 36 6.59 -19.14 7.40
N THR A 37 5.40 -19.58 6.97
CA THR A 37 5.04 -19.67 5.56
C THR A 37 4.45 -18.36 5.03
N ASN A 38 3.82 -17.58 5.92
CA ASN A 38 3.23 -16.28 5.59
C ASN A 38 3.92 -15.19 6.36
N PRO A 39 4.06 -14.00 5.76
CA PRO A 39 4.59 -12.85 6.50
C PRO A 39 3.60 -12.39 7.57
N LYS A 40 4.08 -11.65 8.53
CA LYS A 40 3.27 -10.99 9.55
C LYS A 40 3.63 -9.52 9.64
N GLY A 41 2.70 -8.74 10.15
CA GLY A 41 2.88 -7.33 10.33
C GLY A 41 1.56 -6.61 10.52
N GLU A 42 1.61 -5.30 10.30
CA GLU A 42 0.45 -4.44 10.39
C GLU A 42 0.42 -3.53 9.17
N THR A 43 -0.75 -3.19 8.68
CA THR A 43 -0.92 -2.25 7.59
C THR A 43 -2.19 -1.46 7.81
N GLN A 44 -2.04 -0.15 7.84
CA GLN A 44 -3.14 0.81 7.91
C GLN A 44 -3.02 1.82 6.78
N PHE A 45 -4.16 2.14 6.16
CA PHE A 45 -4.25 3.10 5.07
C PHE A 45 -5.55 3.88 5.24
N SER A 46 -5.44 5.20 5.44
CA SER A 46 -6.57 6.02 5.80
C SER A 46 -6.70 7.23 4.88
N PHE A 47 -7.84 7.34 4.19
CA PHE A 47 -8.21 8.46 3.35
C PHE A 47 -9.43 9.13 3.97
N ILE A 48 -9.20 10.07 4.89
CA ILE A 48 -10.26 10.68 5.70
C ILE A 48 -11.29 11.39 4.85
N LEU A 49 -10.87 12.13 3.81
CA LEU A 49 -11.79 12.84 2.93
C LEU A 49 -12.73 11.91 2.17
N GLY A 50 -12.32 10.68 1.93
CA GLY A 50 -13.17 9.65 1.32
C GLY A 50 -13.89 8.77 2.33
N ASP A 51 -13.79 9.08 3.62
CA ASP A 51 -14.32 8.25 4.71
C ASP A 51 -13.88 6.79 4.58
N MET A 52 -12.59 6.59 4.28
CA MET A 52 -12.03 5.28 4.04
C MET A 52 -10.89 5.00 5.01
N ASP A 53 -11.04 3.95 5.82
CA ASP A 53 -10.02 3.47 6.74
C ASP A 53 -9.84 1.97 6.54
N PHE A 54 -8.68 1.59 6.01
CA PHE A 54 -8.34 0.19 5.73
C PHE A 54 -7.34 -0.32 6.77
N ASN A 55 -7.61 -1.51 7.30
CA ASN A 55 -6.71 -2.20 8.23
C ASN A 55 -6.54 -3.65 7.78
N ALA A 56 -5.29 -4.07 7.58
CA ALA A 56 -4.99 -5.44 7.19
C ALA A 56 -5.25 -6.40 8.35
N VAL A 57 -5.73 -7.59 8.01
CA VAL A 57 -5.98 -8.68 8.94
C VAL A 57 -4.99 -9.83 8.71
N ASN A 58 -4.62 -10.05 7.46
CA ASN A 58 -3.77 -11.18 7.08
C ASN A 58 -2.88 -10.81 5.91
N PHE A 59 -1.72 -11.47 5.82
CA PHE A 59 -0.75 -11.30 4.75
C PHE A 59 -0.54 -12.63 4.04
N ASP A 60 -0.57 -12.61 2.70
CA ASP A 60 -0.38 -13.79 1.87
C ASP A 60 1.09 -13.98 1.50
N TYR A 61 1.78 -12.90 1.10
CA TYR A 61 3.19 -12.96 0.73
C TYR A 61 3.86 -11.59 0.87
N LEU A 62 5.18 -11.62 0.92
CA LEU A 62 6.08 -10.47 0.85
C LEU A 62 7.22 -10.83 -0.09
N VAL A 63 7.45 -10.01 -1.11
CA VAL A 63 8.54 -10.19 -2.07
C VAL A 63 9.37 -8.93 -2.12
N ILE A 64 10.67 -9.07 -1.92
CA ILE A 64 11.63 -7.98 -1.99
C ILE A 64 12.57 -8.23 -3.18
N SER A 65 12.71 -7.22 -4.03
CA SER A 65 13.62 -7.25 -5.17
C SER A 65 14.32 -5.90 -5.28
N GLY A 66 15.60 -5.86 -4.89
CA GLY A 66 16.37 -4.62 -4.87
C GLY A 66 15.74 -3.57 -3.94
N ALA A 67 15.39 -2.42 -4.50
CA ALA A 67 14.77 -1.31 -3.78
C ALA A 67 13.23 -1.41 -3.70
N LYS A 68 12.64 -2.47 -4.23
CA LYS A 68 11.19 -2.67 -4.33
C LYS A 68 10.73 -3.75 -3.38
N SER A 69 9.64 -3.48 -2.68
CA SER A 69 8.94 -4.45 -1.84
C SER A 69 7.46 -4.48 -2.22
N GLN A 70 6.90 -5.67 -2.31
CA GLN A 70 5.49 -5.85 -2.59
C GLN A 70 4.91 -6.89 -1.65
N PHE A 71 3.81 -6.57 -1.01
CA PHE A 71 3.12 -7.54 -0.18
C PHE A 71 1.62 -7.45 -0.37
N LYS A 72 0.98 -8.60 -0.24
CA LYS A 72 -0.43 -8.80 -0.49
C LYS A 72 -1.08 -9.46 0.73
N GLY A 73 -2.34 -9.18 0.91
CA GLY A 73 -3.15 -9.78 1.94
C GLY A 73 -4.59 -9.34 1.83
N PHE A 74 -5.30 -9.43 2.94
CA PHE A 74 -6.65 -8.91 3.02
C PHE A 74 -6.91 -8.24 4.36
N GLY A 75 -7.97 -7.46 4.42
CA GLY A 75 -8.34 -6.73 5.60
C GLY A 75 -9.76 -6.23 5.56
N LYS A 76 -10.05 -5.27 6.43
CA LYS A 76 -11.36 -4.67 6.59
C LYS A 76 -11.34 -3.21 6.19
N LEU A 77 -12.41 -2.75 5.56
CA LEU A 77 -12.63 -1.36 5.23
C LEU A 77 -13.70 -0.80 6.17
N ASN A 78 -13.33 0.24 6.91
CA ASN A 78 -14.20 0.83 7.94
C ASN A 78 -14.73 -0.21 8.94
N GLY A 79 -13.88 -1.16 9.31
CA GLY A 79 -14.18 -2.19 10.29
C GLY A 79 -15.03 -3.35 9.81
N SER A 80 -15.33 -3.45 8.51
CA SER A 80 -16.18 -4.52 7.98
C SER A 80 -15.74 -5.03 6.61
N GLY A 81 -16.33 -6.17 6.22
CA GLY A 81 -16.11 -6.78 4.91
C GLY A 81 -14.79 -7.52 4.77
N ALA A 82 -14.54 -7.97 3.55
CA ALA A 82 -13.28 -8.62 3.18
C ALA A 82 -12.76 -7.97 1.91
N TYR A 83 -11.61 -7.33 2.02
CA TYR A 83 -10.97 -6.60 0.93
C TYR A 83 -9.53 -7.07 0.80
N ASN A 84 -9.14 -7.43 -0.42
CA ASN A 84 -7.75 -7.70 -0.73
C ASN A 84 -7.00 -6.39 -0.90
N PHE A 85 -5.71 -6.41 -0.61
CA PHE A 85 -4.84 -5.28 -0.91
C PHE A 85 -3.52 -5.76 -1.50
N LEU A 86 -2.92 -4.88 -2.27
CA LEU A 86 -1.56 -5.02 -2.81
C LEU A 86 -0.84 -3.72 -2.54
N LEU A 87 0.19 -3.77 -1.72
CA LEU A 87 1.02 -2.62 -1.39
C LEU A 87 2.38 -2.79 -2.04
N THR A 88 2.77 -1.82 -2.85
CA THR A 88 4.06 -1.80 -3.52
C THR A 88 4.80 -0.52 -3.13
N VAL A 89 6.02 -0.66 -2.68
CA VAL A 89 6.83 0.48 -2.23
C VAL A 89 8.24 0.42 -2.81
N ILE A 90 8.82 1.59 -2.98
CA ILE A 90 10.24 1.77 -3.32
C ILE A 90 10.92 2.49 -2.16
N ASP A 91 12.03 1.93 -1.70
CA ASP A 91 12.96 2.59 -0.78
C ASP A 91 13.99 3.35 -1.62
N GLY A 92 13.84 4.66 -1.68
CA GLY A 92 14.67 5.52 -2.51
C GLY A 92 16.13 5.56 -2.12
N ASP A 93 16.47 5.18 -0.91
CA ASP A 93 17.85 5.18 -0.40
C ASP A 93 18.64 3.95 -0.86
N LEU A 94 17.98 2.92 -1.32
CA LEU A 94 18.65 1.71 -1.82
C LEU A 94 19.06 1.86 -3.29
N PRO A 95 20.10 1.12 -3.73
CA PRO A 95 20.48 1.09 -5.15
C PRO A 95 19.28 0.73 -6.04
N GLY A 96 19.05 1.54 -7.06
CA GLY A 96 17.91 1.40 -7.96
C GLY A 96 16.63 2.07 -7.48
N GLY A 97 16.64 2.66 -6.27
CA GLY A 97 15.46 3.32 -5.71
C GLY A 97 15.21 4.73 -6.21
N GLY A 98 16.19 5.37 -6.81
CA GLY A 98 16.03 6.67 -7.47
C GLY A 98 16.00 7.87 -6.52
N GLY A 99 16.34 7.71 -5.24
CA GLY A 99 16.49 8.80 -4.28
C GLY A 99 15.19 9.28 -3.63
N VAL A 100 14.04 8.73 -4.01
CA VAL A 100 12.72 9.12 -3.49
C VAL A 100 11.91 7.88 -3.16
N ASP A 101 11.35 7.84 -1.96
CA ASP A 101 10.42 6.79 -1.57
C ASP A 101 9.10 6.94 -2.33
N ARG A 102 8.57 5.83 -2.83
CA ARG A 102 7.32 5.80 -3.61
C ARG A 102 6.39 4.73 -3.09
N PHE A 103 5.10 4.93 -3.34
CA PHE A 103 4.06 4.14 -2.70
C PHE A 103 2.88 3.92 -3.65
N ARG A 104 2.39 2.67 -3.70
CA ARG A 104 1.13 2.33 -4.36
C ARG A 104 0.34 1.40 -3.48
N MET A 105 -0.92 1.75 -3.23
CA MET A 105 -1.90 0.89 -2.56
C MET A 105 -3.04 0.62 -3.51
N LYS A 106 -3.35 -0.66 -3.70
CA LYS A 106 -4.52 -1.11 -4.43
C LYS A 106 -5.39 -1.95 -3.49
N ILE A 107 -6.66 -1.60 -3.40
CA ILE A 107 -7.64 -2.27 -2.54
C ILE A 107 -8.84 -2.67 -3.41
N TRP A 108 -9.27 -3.93 -3.31
CA TRP A 108 -10.42 -4.41 -4.06
C TRP A 108 -11.26 -5.36 -3.22
N ASN A 109 -12.56 -5.42 -3.54
CA ASN A 109 -13.47 -6.33 -2.88
C ASN A 109 -13.08 -7.77 -3.17
N LYS A 110 -12.88 -8.58 -2.13
CA LYS A 110 -12.42 -9.96 -2.26
C LYS A 110 -13.44 -10.86 -2.99
N ALA A 111 -14.73 -10.62 -2.77
CA ALA A 111 -15.80 -11.44 -3.36
C ALA A 111 -16.07 -11.08 -4.82
N THR A 112 -16.04 -9.79 -5.17
CA THR A 112 -16.46 -9.31 -6.49
C THR A 112 -15.30 -8.92 -7.40
N GLY A 113 -14.12 -8.65 -6.84
CA GLY A 113 -12.98 -8.12 -7.58
C GLY A 113 -13.07 -6.62 -7.90
N ALA A 114 -14.13 -5.94 -7.48
CA ALA A 114 -14.32 -4.52 -7.75
C ALA A 114 -13.26 -3.69 -7.00
N ILE A 115 -12.53 -2.86 -7.74
CA ILE A 115 -11.51 -1.99 -7.16
C ILE A 115 -12.18 -0.86 -6.38
N VAL A 116 -11.74 -0.66 -5.15
CA VAL A 116 -12.19 0.43 -4.28
C VAL A 116 -11.25 1.60 -4.33
N TYR A 117 -9.95 1.31 -4.31
CA TYR A 117 -8.90 2.33 -4.29
C TYR A 117 -7.67 1.83 -5.04
N ASP A 118 -7.07 2.69 -5.83
CA ASP A 118 -5.76 2.44 -6.45
C ASP A 118 -5.15 3.80 -6.84
N ASN A 119 -4.12 4.24 -6.13
CA ASN A 119 -3.49 5.53 -6.43
C ASN A 119 -2.66 5.51 -7.74
N GLN A 120 -2.66 4.40 -8.44
CA GLN A 120 -2.04 4.26 -9.76
C GLN A 120 -2.99 3.48 -10.67
N PHE A 121 -4.25 3.89 -10.68
CA PHE A 121 -5.34 3.19 -11.36
C PHE A 121 -5.03 2.99 -12.85
N GLY A 122 -5.25 1.75 -13.30
CA GLY A 122 -4.98 1.37 -14.69
C GLY A 122 -3.59 0.80 -14.96
N ALA A 123 -2.66 0.92 -14.01
CA ALA A 123 -1.34 0.32 -14.15
C ALA A 123 -1.36 -1.17 -13.79
N SER A 124 -0.42 -1.91 -14.36
CA SER A 124 -0.21 -3.32 -14.00
C SER A 124 0.18 -3.47 -12.53
N ASP A 125 -0.21 -4.58 -11.91
CA ASP A 125 0.20 -4.89 -10.53
C ASP A 125 1.72 -5.04 -10.38
N ALA A 126 2.42 -5.33 -11.47
CA ALA A 126 3.88 -5.45 -11.50
C ALA A 126 4.60 -4.12 -11.71
N ASP A 127 3.90 -3.06 -12.07
CA ASP A 127 4.50 -1.75 -12.32
C ASP A 127 5.06 -1.14 -11.04
N ASP A 128 6.17 -0.42 -11.19
CA ASP A 128 6.76 0.32 -10.07
C ASP A 128 5.82 1.44 -9.62
N PRO A 129 5.75 1.71 -8.31
CA PRO A 129 4.98 2.84 -7.82
C PRO A 129 5.57 4.15 -8.32
N THR A 130 4.69 5.10 -8.64
CA THR A 130 5.08 6.41 -9.17
C THR A 130 4.79 7.56 -8.22
N THR A 131 3.93 7.36 -7.22
CA THR A 131 3.57 8.42 -6.28
C THR A 131 4.63 8.56 -5.19
N PRO A 132 5.29 9.73 -5.09
CA PRO A 132 6.21 9.97 -4.00
C PRO A 132 5.45 10.15 -2.68
N VAL A 133 6.09 9.76 -1.58
CA VAL A 133 5.54 10.03 -0.25
C VAL A 133 5.84 11.46 0.17
N GLY A 134 5.02 11.99 1.09
CA GLY A 134 5.17 13.36 1.57
C GLY A 134 6.37 13.56 2.48
N SER A 135 6.71 14.81 2.71
CA SER A 135 7.83 15.16 3.60
C SER A 135 7.60 14.62 5.01
N GLY A 136 8.65 14.13 5.65
CA GLY A 136 8.59 13.49 6.97
C GLY A 136 8.16 12.02 6.93
N SER A 137 7.80 11.49 5.77
CA SER A 137 7.51 10.07 5.58
C SER A 137 8.79 9.28 5.35
N ALA A 138 8.78 7.98 5.70
CA ALA A 138 9.92 7.11 5.47
C ALA A 138 9.44 5.70 5.10
N ILE A 139 10.16 5.09 4.16
CA ILE A 139 10.00 3.68 3.77
C ILE A 139 11.37 3.04 3.85
N THR A 140 11.46 1.91 4.55
CA THR A 140 12.73 1.17 4.72
C THR A 140 12.50 -0.29 4.37
N ILE A 141 13.31 -0.80 3.45
CA ILE A 141 13.33 -2.21 3.09
C ILE A 141 14.54 -2.86 3.73
N GLN A 142 14.28 -3.85 4.58
CA GLN A 142 15.30 -4.66 5.25
C GLN A 142 15.30 -6.04 4.62
N LYS A 143 16.48 -6.50 4.27
CA LYS A 143 16.67 -7.84 3.68
C LYS A 143 17.10 -8.87 4.71
#